data_74162473b6483aa75cc071ca78740e56
#
_entry.id   74162473b6483aa75cc071ca78740e56
#
_cell.length_a   1.000
_cell.length_b   1.000
_cell.length_c   1.000
_cell.angle_alpha   90.00
_cell.angle_beta   90.00
_cell.angle_gamma   90.00
#
_symmetry.space_group_name_H-M   'P 1'
#
loop_
_entity.id
_entity.type
_entity.pdbx_description
1 polymer ?
#
loop_
_entity_poly.entity_id
_entity_poly.type
_entity_poly.pdbx_seq_one_letter_code
_entity_poly.pdbx_strand_id
1 'polypeptide(L)'
;MLSVTLGAALGPLMGSAFSNAGDFDMLFFSCLGMIAVGYVAALGVVLPGRRQRSEVSKATGATEVAHSVNTAEATAAAEKAGVSEQSGDAGKLAKTHKLSLANFIEVRALPVSVAITVGYLAYGALITYINPYAAEVGLTGAASFFFVSYSIAMFVTRPFTGRWFDSAGDKGIMTLGFACLGASMLIMGFAQNGAMLLVSAALAGVGVGSVQPNGLVLAMRRCPDDRLTAANSTYFVLLDVAIGLCPFLVGWIAPAFGYRVLFLVMVPVVAASYVVYMAFRRAGLIAGKKK
;
A
#
# COMPACT_ATOMS: atom_id res chain seq x y z
N MET A 1 -5.05 5.02 5.40
CA MET A 1 -4.20 3.90 5.86
C MET A 1 -4.60 3.36 7.24
N LEU A 2 -4.97 4.21 8.21
CA LEU A 2 -5.44 3.78 9.55
C LEU A 2 -6.71 2.90 9.48
N SER A 3 -7.65 3.22 8.57
CA SER A 3 -8.88 2.47 8.34
C SER A 3 -8.64 1.03 7.87
N VAL A 4 -7.65 0.82 7.01
CA VAL A 4 -7.28 -0.52 6.50
C VAL A 4 -6.74 -1.39 7.65
N THR A 5 -5.93 -0.79 8.53
CA THR A 5 -5.36 -1.51 9.70
C THR A 5 -6.45 -1.89 10.71
N LEU A 6 -7.39 -0.96 10.98
CA LEU A 6 -8.54 -1.23 11.82
C LEU A 6 -9.46 -2.32 11.23
N GLY A 7 -9.73 -2.26 9.93
CA GLY A 7 -10.50 -3.29 9.24
C GLY A 7 -9.84 -4.66 9.29
N ALA A 8 -8.52 -4.72 9.10
CA ALA A 8 -7.75 -5.96 9.19
C ALA A 8 -7.71 -6.54 10.62
N ALA A 9 -7.83 -5.71 11.66
CA ALA A 9 -7.90 -6.17 13.05
C ALA A 9 -9.31 -6.65 13.44
N LEU A 10 -10.32 -5.85 13.11
CA LEU A 10 -11.69 -6.11 13.55
C LEU A 10 -12.42 -7.15 12.70
N GLY A 11 -12.11 -7.23 11.39
CA GLY A 11 -12.79 -8.14 10.47
C GLY A 11 -12.71 -9.61 10.90
N PRO A 12 -11.52 -10.19 11.11
CA PRO A 12 -11.40 -11.59 11.54
C PRO A 12 -11.95 -11.86 12.93
N LEU A 13 -11.87 -10.89 13.88
CA LEU A 13 -12.47 -11.03 15.20
C LEU A 13 -13.98 -11.13 15.13
N MET A 14 -14.61 -10.24 14.36
CA MET A 14 -16.05 -10.29 14.13
C MET A 14 -16.42 -11.58 13.38
N GLY A 15 -15.65 -11.95 12.35
CA GLY A 15 -15.85 -13.17 11.59
C GLY A 15 -15.82 -14.41 12.48
N SER A 16 -14.85 -14.54 13.38
CA SER A 16 -14.73 -15.70 14.28
C SER A 16 -15.83 -15.70 15.36
N ALA A 17 -16.21 -14.55 15.88
CA ALA A 17 -17.26 -14.44 16.91
C ALA A 17 -18.63 -14.86 16.36
N PHE A 18 -19.01 -14.40 15.16
CA PHE A 18 -20.28 -14.73 14.55
C PHE A 18 -20.31 -16.15 13.93
N SER A 19 -19.18 -16.61 13.36
CA SER A 19 -19.10 -17.99 12.85
C SER A 19 -19.26 -19.02 13.95
N ASN A 20 -18.74 -18.76 15.16
CA ASN A 20 -18.92 -19.66 16.31
C ASN A 20 -20.38 -19.66 16.83
N ALA A 21 -21.13 -18.60 16.61
CA ALA A 21 -22.55 -18.52 16.95
C ALA A 21 -23.47 -19.18 15.90
N GLY A 22 -22.94 -19.51 14.72
CA GLY A 22 -23.74 -20.08 13.61
C GLY A 22 -24.60 -19.07 12.86
N ASP A 23 -24.54 -17.79 13.21
CA ASP A 23 -25.38 -16.72 12.66
C ASP A 23 -24.64 -15.97 11.53
N PHE A 24 -24.55 -16.62 10.36
CA PHE A 24 -23.97 -15.99 9.15
C PHE A 24 -24.71 -14.74 8.68
N ASP A 25 -26.02 -14.67 8.91
CA ASP A 25 -26.84 -13.51 8.57
C ASP A 25 -26.42 -12.28 9.39
N MET A 26 -26.16 -12.43 10.70
CA MET A 26 -25.66 -11.35 11.55
C MET A 26 -24.28 -10.85 11.12
N LEU A 27 -23.40 -11.74 10.68
CA LEU A 27 -22.11 -11.38 10.11
C LEU A 27 -22.27 -10.54 8.84
N PHE A 28 -23.17 -10.94 7.95
CA PHE A 28 -23.45 -10.22 6.72
C PHE A 28 -24.02 -8.81 7.00
N PHE A 29 -25.01 -8.70 7.89
CA PHE A 29 -25.58 -7.40 8.29
C PHE A 29 -24.59 -6.51 9.00
N SER A 30 -23.69 -7.05 9.83
CA SER A 30 -22.63 -6.25 10.48
C SER A 30 -21.63 -5.69 9.47
N CYS A 31 -21.22 -6.49 8.48
CA CYS A 31 -20.37 -6.02 7.38
C CYS A 31 -21.05 -4.93 6.56
N LEU A 32 -22.34 -5.12 6.22
CA LEU A 32 -23.14 -4.14 5.50
C LEU A 32 -23.25 -2.82 6.29
N GLY A 33 -23.49 -2.91 7.60
CA GLY A 33 -23.53 -1.75 8.49
C GLY A 33 -22.20 -0.98 8.53
N MET A 34 -21.07 -1.68 8.61
CA MET A 34 -19.74 -1.04 8.54
C MET A 34 -19.48 -0.36 7.21
N ILE A 35 -19.88 -0.96 6.10
CA ILE A 35 -19.79 -0.36 4.77
C ILE A 35 -20.65 0.90 4.68
N ALA A 36 -21.88 0.86 5.20
CA ALA A 36 -22.79 2.00 5.22
C ALA A 36 -22.22 3.17 6.05
N VAL A 37 -21.69 2.87 7.25
CA VAL A 37 -21.01 3.88 8.10
C VAL A 37 -19.80 4.48 7.40
N GLY A 38 -18.97 3.65 6.75
CA GLY A 38 -17.83 4.10 5.95
C GLY A 38 -18.24 5.01 4.79
N TYR A 39 -19.34 4.67 4.11
CA TYR A 39 -19.89 5.47 3.02
C TYR A 39 -20.44 6.82 3.50
N VAL A 40 -21.20 6.85 4.60
CA VAL A 40 -21.70 8.08 5.22
C VAL A 40 -20.54 8.97 5.69
N ALA A 41 -19.51 8.40 6.30
CA ALA A 41 -18.31 9.13 6.69
C ALA A 41 -17.58 9.73 5.48
N ALA A 42 -17.48 8.98 4.37
CA ALA A 42 -16.88 9.47 3.13
C ALA A 42 -17.68 10.63 2.52
N LEU A 43 -19.00 10.60 2.55
CA LEU A 43 -19.85 11.72 2.13
C LEU A 43 -19.65 12.96 2.99
N GLY A 44 -19.46 12.80 4.32
CA GLY A 44 -19.15 13.89 5.23
C GLY A 44 -17.80 14.57 4.96
N VAL A 45 -16.81 13.83 4.48
CA VAL A 45 -15.47 14.35 4.12
C VAL A 45 -15.48 15.10 2.77
N VAL A 46 -16.38 14.76 1.85
CA VAL A 46 -16.47 15.43 0.53
C VAL A 46 -17.12 16.83 0.66
N LEU A 47 -17.94 17.06 1.67
CA LEU A 47 -18.63 18.34 1.85
C LEU A 47 -17.75 19.55 2.28
N PRO A 48 -16.65 19.40 3.09
CA PRO A 48 -15.78 20.53 3.42
C PRO A 48 -14.82 20.95 2.28
N GLY A 49 -14.52 20.07 1.31
CA GLY A 49 -13.50 20.29 0.28
C GLY A 49 -13.78 21.46 -0.68
N ARG A 50 -14.99 21.97 -0.76
CA ARG A 50 -15.34 23.13 -1.59
C ARG A 50 -14.80 24.44 -1.02
N ARG A 51 -14.63 24.57 0.28
CA ARG A 51 -14.06 25.79 0.93
C ARG A 51 -12.54 25.85 0.78
N GLN A 52 -11.86 24.74 0.93
CA GLN A 52 -10.40 24.69 0.88
C GLN A 52 -9.86 24.95 -0.55
N ARG A 53 -10.59 24.54 -1.58
CA ARG A 53 -10.23 24.84 -2.98
C ARG A 53 -10.37 26.33 -3.32
N SER A 54 -11.28 27.04 -2.65
CA SER A 54 -11.44 28.48 -2.77
C SER A 54 -10.31 29.26 -2.10
N GLU A 55 -9.77 28.78 -0.99
CA GLU A 55 -8.68 29.46 -0.26
C GLU A 55 -7.33 29.21 -0.93
N VAL A 56 -7.07 27.98 -1.41
CA VAL A 56 -5.88 27.66 -2.21
C VAL A 56 -5.89 28.43 -3.53
N SER A 57 -7.05 28.55 -4.19
CA SER A 57 -7.19 29.37 -5.42
C SER A 57 -6.98 30.87 -5.14
N LYS A 58 -7.41 31.38 -3.98
CA LYS A 58 -7.14 32.77 -3.58
C LYS A 58 -5.68 33.00 -3.21
N ALA A 59 -5.02 32.03 -2.55
CA ALA A 59 -3.60 32.12 -2.22
C ALA A 59 -2.73 32.04 -3.49
N THR A 60 -3.08 31.16 -4.45
CA THR A 60 -2.39 31.06 -5.75
C THR A 60 -2.62 32.32 -6.59
N GLY A 61 -3.83 32.85 -6.61
CA GLY A 61 -4.13 34.13 -7.29
C GLY A 61 -3.39 35.33 -6.68
N ALA A 62 -3.18 35.35 -5.37
CA ALA A 62 -2.40 36.40 -4.71
C ALA A 62 -0.90 36.31 -5.03
N THR A 63 -0.37 35.08 -5.23
CA THR A 63 1.03 34.86 -5.65
C THR A 63 1.23 35.22 -7.13
N GLU A 64 0.23 34.98 -7.96
CA GLU A 64 0.25 35.31 -9.39
C GLU A 64 0.16 36.83 -9.62
N VAL A 65 -0.64 37.53 -8.79
CA VAL A 65 -0.71 39.03 -8.83
C VAL A 65 0.61 39.65 -8.33
N ALA A 66 1.28 39.04 -7.33
CA ALA A 66 2.58 39.54 -6.89
C ALA A 66 3.71 39.28 -7.93
N HIS A 67 3.57 38.26 -8.77
CA HIS A 67 4.50 38.01 -9.89
C HIS A 67 4.21 38.86 -11.10
N SER A 68 2.96 39.26 -11.33
CA SER A 68 2.56 40.15 -12.45
C SER A 68 2.96 41.62 -12.22
N VAL A 69 3.09 42.05 -10.97
CA VAL A 69 3.55 43.42 -10.66
C VAL A 69 5.05 43.59 -10.97
N ASN A 70 5.86 42.54 -10.83
CA ASN A 70 7.28 42.58 -11.22
C ASN A 70 7.52 42.39 -12.74
N THR A 71 6.50 41.95 -13.50
CA THR A 71 6.59 41.80 -14.97
C THR A 71 6.06 43.01 -15.71
N ALA A 72 5.29 43.87 -15.06
CA ALA A 72 4.76 45.08 -15.69
C ALA A 72 5.84 46.14 -16.03
N GLU A 73 6.95 46.17 -15.28
CA GLU A 73 8.11 47.02 -15.59
C GLU A 73 8.98 46.48 -16.74
N ALA A 74 8.93 45.15 -16.99
CA ALA A 74 9.65 44.51 -18.10
C ALA A 74 8.87 44.59 -19.43
N THR A 75 7.53 44.72 -19.40
CA THR A 75 6.70 44.79 -20.62
C THR A 75 6.65 46.16 -21.23
N ALA A 76 6.88 47.23 -20.47
CA ALA A 76 6.97 48.61 -21.01
C ALA A 76 8.21 48.85 -21.92
N ALA A 77 9.19 47.93 -21.86
CA ALA A 77 10.37 47.94 -22.72
C ALA A 77 10.20 47.14 -24.04
N ALA A 78 9.20 46.25 -24.10
CA ALA A 78 8.96 45.33 -25.23
C ALA A 78 7.88 45.87 -26.23
N GLU A 79 7.09 46.86 -25.86
CA GLU A 79 6.00 47.39 -26.70
C GLU A 79 6.47 48.34 -27.80
N LYS A 80 7.81 48.50 -27.97
CA LYS A 80 8.41 49.25 -29.10
C LYS A 80 8.83 48.39 -30.30
N ALA A 81 8.57 47.05 -30.25
CA ALA A 81 8.80 46.17 -31.39
C ALA A 81 7.47 45.50 -31.75
N GLY A 82 6.74 46.08 -32.68
CA GLY A 82 5.47 45.56 -33.15
C GLY A 82 5.56 44.14 -33.71
N VAL A 83 4.51 43.36 -33.47
CA VAL A 83 3.90 42.38 -34.40
C VAL A 83 2.56 41.91 -33.83
N SER A 84 1.52 42.30 -34.53
CA SER A 84 0.18 41.71 -34.81
C SER A 84 -0.42 40.60 -33.98
N GLU A 85 -1.68 40.85 -33.61
CA GLU A 85 -2.80 39.99 -33.26
C GLU A 85 -2.88 38.67 -34.05
N GLN A 86 -3.17 37.60 -33.34
CA GLN A 86 -4.08 36.58 -33.87
C GLN A 86 -4.98 36.04 -32.76
N SER A 87 -6.21 36.48 -32.83
CA SER A 87 -7.41 36.00 -32.16
C SER A 87 -7.72 34.58 -32.64
N GLY A 88 -8.06 33.67 -31.70
CA GLY A 88 -8.77 32.45 -32.04
C GLY A 88 -8.22 31.20 -31.35
N ASP A 89 -8.73 30.80 -30.25
CA ASP A 89 -9.34 29.47 -30.07
C ASP A 89 -9.81 29.20 -28.61
N ALA A 90 -10.99 29.72 -28.30
CA ALA A 90 -11.70 29.39 -27.07
C ALA A 90 -12.48 28.05 -27.21
N GLY A 91 -11.94 27.08 -27.95
CA GLY A 91 -12.66 25.88 -28.38
C GLY A 91 -11.98 24.54 -28.15
N LYS A 92 -10.97 24.41 -27.25
CA LYS A 92 -10.29 23.11 -27.05
C LYS A 92 -10.09 22.69 -25.58
N LEU A 93 -11.09 22.87 -24.74
CA LEU A 93 -11.10 22.35 -23.36
C LEU A 93 -12.10 21.18 -23.20
N ALA A 94 -12.16 20.29 -24.18
CA ALA A 94 -12.76 18.97 -24.03
C ALA A 94 -11.87 17.93 -24.71
N LYS A 95 -10.62 17.74 -24.24
CA LYS A 95 -9.92 16.49 -24.50
C LYS A 95 -10.65 15.42 -23.74
N THR A 96 -11.54 14.69 -24.44
CA THR A 96 -12.00 13.37 -24.04
C THR A 96 -10.77 12.56 -23.68
N HIS A 97 -10.53 12.37 -22.37
CA HIS A 97 -9.56 11.42 -21.87
C HIS A 97 -10.00 10.05 -22.37
N LYS A 98 -9.44 9.60 -23.49
CA LYS A 98 -9.51 8.19 -23.88
C LYS A 98 -8.95 7.42 -22.68
N LEU A 99 -9.78 6.59 -22.06
CA LEU A 99 -9.40 5.61 -21.04
C LEU A 99 -8.43 4.63 -21.70
N SER A 100 -7.16 5.00 -21.76
CA SER A 100 -6.07 4.12 -22.20
C SER A 100 -5.45 3.47 -20.97
N LEU A 101 -5.30 2.16 -21.00
CA LEU A 101 -4.58 1.41 -19.95
C LEU A 101 -3.19 2.02 -19.65
N ALA A 102 -2.56 2.66 -20.64
CA ALA A 102 -1.32 3.40 -20.46
C ALA A 102 -1.41 4.58 -19.49
N ASN A 103 -2.63 5.11 -19.24
CA ASN A 103 -2.84 6.19 -18.27
C ASN A 103 -2.90 5.67 -16.83
N PHE A 104 -3.16 4.37 -16.62
CA PHE A 104 -3.27 3.75 -15.30
C PHE A 104 -1.98 3.09 -14.82
N ILE A 105 -1.05 2.79 -15.73
CA ILE A 105 0.22 2.13 -15.41
C ILE A 105 1.37 3.12 -15.55
N GLU A 106 2.15 3.25 -14.47
CA GLU A 106 3.39 4.05 -14.48
C GLU A 106 4.61 3.13 -14.47
N VAL A 107 5.33 3.09 -15.60
CA VAL A 107 6.48 2.21 -15.83
C VAL A 107 7.62 2.47 -14.82
N ARG A 108 7.77 3.72 -14.37
CA ARG A 108 8.81 4.10 -13.42
C ARG A 108 8.58 3.55 -12.01
N ALA A 109 7.32 3.23 -11.67
CA ALA A 109 6.96 2.59 -10.42
C ALA A 109 7.16 1.07 -10.43
N LEU A 110 7.22 0.43 -11.62
CA LEU A 110 7.28 -1.03 -11.78
C LEU A 110 8.43 -1.70 -11.04
N PRO A 111 9.70 -1.22 -11.06
CA PRO A 111 10.80 -1.95 -10.42
C PRO A 111 10.58 -2.15 -8.92
N VAL A 112 10.13 -1.11 -8.21
CA VAL A 112 9.82 -1.20 -6.78
C VAL A 112 8.61 -2.10 -6.56
N SER A 113 7.54 -1.87 -7.33
CA SER A 113 6.28 -2.59 -7.19
C SER A 113 6.47 -4.08 -7.41
N VAL A 114 7.14 -4.51 -8.48
CA VAL A 114 7.45 -5.92 -8.78
C VAL A 114 8.29 -6.55 -7.69
N ALA A 115 9.33 -5.85 -7.20
CA ALA A 115 10.17 -6.38 -6.14
C ALA A 115 9.34 -6.70 -4.88
N ILE A 116 8.42 -5.81 -4.49
CA ILE A 116 7.59 -5.99 -3.29
C ILE A 116 6.47 -7.01 -3.54
N THR A 117 5.90 -7.06 -4.74
CA THR A 117 4.86 -8.00 -5.15
C THR A 117 5.29 -9.45 -4.91
N VAL A 118 6.53 -9.81 -5.21
CA VAL A 118 7.06 -11.15 -4.94
C VAL A 118 6.98 -11.48 -3.44
N GLY A 119 7.35 -10.56 -2.55
CA GLY A 119 7.24 -10.74 -1.10
C GLY A 119 5.80 -10.77 -0.60
N TYR A 120 4.90 -10.09 -1.32
CA TYR A 120 3.47 -10.05 -0.99
C TYR A 120 2.74 -11.38 -1.27
N LEU A 121 3.33 -12.30 -2.05
CA LEU A 121 2.86 -13.68 -2.11
C LEU A 121 2.89 -14.36 -0.73
N ALA A 122 3.93 -14.10 0.09
CA ALA A 122 3.99 -14.62 1.45
C ALA A 122 2.89 -14.03 2.34
N TYR A 123 2.57 -12.73 2.18
CA TYR A 123 1.45 -12.11 2.87
C TYR A 123 0.10 -12.69 2.43
N GLY A 124 -0.07 -12.94 1.12
CA GLY A 124 -1.24 -13.63 0.57
C GLY A 124 -1.42 -15.03 1.14
N ALA A 125 -0.32 -15.79 1.25
CA ALA A 125 -0.33 -17.11 1.90
C ALA A 125 -0.76 -17.03 3.37
N LEU A 126 -0.27 -16.02 4.10
CA LEU A 126 -0.60 -15.80 5.49
C LEU A 126 -2.10 -15.54 5.67
N ILE A 127 -2.66 -14.60 4.92
CA ILE A 127 -4.09 -14.25 5.03
C ILE A 127 -4.98 -15.45 4.68
N THR A 128 -4.63 -16.16 3.61
CA THR A 128 -5.45 -17.25 3.08
C THR A 128 -5.41 -18.50 3.94
N TYR A 129 -4.23 -18.86 4.43
CA TYR A 129 -4.01 -20.20 5.02
C TYR A 129 -3.82 -20.22 6.54
N ILE A 130 -3.89 -19.06 7.23
CA ILE A 130 -3.75 -19.02 8.70
C ILE A 130 -4.81 -19.87 9.41
N ASN A 131 -6.07 -19.78 9.01
CA ASN A 131 -7.18 -20.49 9.65
C ASN A 131 -7.11 -22.01 9.43
N PRO A 132 -6.98 -22.53 8.19
CA PRO A 132 -6.82 -23.98 7.99
C PRO A 132 -5.54 -24.51 8.59
N TYR A 133 -4.44 -23.75 8.60
CA TYR A 133 -3.22 -24.12 9.29
C TYR A 133 -3.41 -24.28 10.80
N ALA A 134 -4.05 -23.30 11.44
CA ALA A 134 -4.32 -23.34 12.87
C ALA A 134 -5.25 -24.49 13.26
N ALA A 135 -6.18 -24.87 12.37
CA ALA A 135 -7.02 -26.05 12.57
C ALA A 135 -6.19 -27.35 12.50
N GLU A 136 -5.27 -27.46 11.53
CA GLU A 136 -4.37 -28.62 11.39
C GLU A 136 -3.47 -28.81 12.61
N VAL A 137 -2.94 -27.73 13.18
CA VAL A 137 -2.02 -27.80 14.34
C VAL A 137 -2.72 -27.69 15.70
N GLY A 138 -4.06 -27.62 15.74
CA GLY A 138 -4.84 -27.53 16.98
C GLY A 138 -4.74 -26.20 17.72
N LEU A 139 -4.43 -25.09 17.02
CA LEU A 139 -4.21 -23.74 17.57
C LEU A 139 -5.30 -22.74 17.17
N THR A 140 -6.53 -23.19 16.95
CA THR A 140 -7.66 -22.34 16.49
C THR A 140 -7.94 -21.16 17.41
N GLY A 141 -7.85 -21.36 18.75
CA GLY A 141 -8.00 -20.28 19.72
C GLY A 141 -6.97 -19.17 19.57
N ALA A 142 -5.72 -19.49 19.26
CA ALA A 142 -4.67 -18.51 19.01
C ALA A 142 -4.84 -17.80 17.66
N ALA A 143 -5.38 -18.49 16.65
CA ALA A 143 -5.65 -17.91 15.34
C ALA A 143 -6.64 -16.74 15.38
N SER A 144 -7.61 -16.78 16.28
CA SER A 144 -8.57 -15.68 16.49
C SER A 144 -7.87 -14.38 16.91
N PHE A 145 -6.77 -14.48 17.67
CA PHE A 145 -5.97 -13.34 18.12
C PHE A 145 -4.82 -12.99 17.17
N PHE A 146 -4.58 -13.79 16.14
CA PHE A 146 -3.50 -13.59 15.19
C PHE A 146 -3.54 -12.19 14.55
N PHE A 147 -4.68 -11.83 13.97
CA PHE A 147 -4.83 -10.55 13.30
C PHE A 147 -4.84 -9.36 14.26
N VAL A 148 -5.20 -9.57 15.52
CA VAL A 148 -5.08 -8.54 16.56
C VAL A 148 -3.60 -8.26 16.84
N SER A 149 -2.81 -9.30 17.09
CA SER A 149 -1.36 -9.18 17.30
C SER A 149 -0.67 -8.54 16.10
N TYR A 150 -1.01 -8.99 14.88
CA TYR A 150 -0.55 -8.42 13.62
C TYR A 150 -0.84 -6.91 13.52
N SER A 151 -2.09 -6.52 13.80
CA SER A 151 -2.53 -5.13 13.65
C SER A 151 -1.93 -4.20 14.70
N ILE A 152 -1.81 -4.66 15.96
CA ILE A 152 -1.12 -3.91 17.02
C ILE A 152 0.33 -3.66 16.62
N ALA A 153 1.05 -4.71 16.20
CA ALA A 153 2.44 -4.60 15.78
C ALA A 153 2.60 -3.66 14.58
N MET A 154 1.73 -3.79 13.57
CA MET A 154 1.71 -2.91 12.40
C MET A 154 1.44 -1.45 12.80
N PHE A 155 0.50 -1.20 13.71
CA PHE A 155 0.16 0.15 14.18
C PHE A 155 1.32 0.79 14.94
N VAL A 156 1.91 0.05 15.90
CA VAL A 156 3.06 0.50 16.70
C VAL A 156 4.28 0.79 15.82
N THR A 157 4.48 -0.02 14.78
CA THR A 157 5.65 0.13 13.89
C THR A 157 5.57 1.41 13.04
N ARG A 158 4.41 1.88 12.65
CA ARG A 158 4.24 3.02 11.71
C ARG A 158 4.95 4.31 12.11
N PRO A 159 4.83 4.85 13.35
CA PRO A 159 5.50 6.09 13.72
C PRO A 159 7.03 5.96 13.76
N PHE A 160 7.55 4.75 14.03
CA PHE A 160 8.99 4.50 14.07
C PHE A 160 9.56 4.34 12.65
N THR A 161 8.87 3.62 11.77
CA THR A 161 9.34 3.36 10.41
C THR A 161 9.40 4.63 9.56
N GLY A 162 8.43 5.55 9.72
CA GLY A 162 8.45 6.84 9.03
C GLY A 162 9.68 7.68 9.39
N ARG A 163 9.91 7.87 10.68
CA ARG A 163 11.08 8.63 11.17
C ARG A 163 12.40 7.98 10.78
N TRP A 164 12.48 6.66 10.84
CA TRP A 164 13.70 5.93 10.47
C TRP A 164 13.95 5.99 8.96
N PHE A 165 12.91 5.93 8.15
CA PHE A 165 13.02 6.11 6.71
C PHE A 165 13.57 7.47 6.33
N ASP A 166 13.17 8.53 7.03
CA ASP A 166 13.63 9.89 6.78
C ASP A 166 15.08 10.11 7.24
N SER A 167 15.50 9.46 8.33
CA SER A 167 16.84 9.63 8.92
C SER A 167 17.89 8.70 8.34
N ALA A 168 17.61 7.41 8.18
CA ALA A 168 18.56 6.36 7.78
C ALA A 168 18.39 5.91 6.32
N GLY A 169 17.36 6.41 5.63
CA GLY A 169 17.06 6.06 4.24
C GLY A 169 16.34 4.72 4.09
N ASP A 170 16.05 4.37 2.84
CA ASP A 170 15.22 3.25 2.44
C ASP A 170 15.79 1.86 2.77
N LYS A 171 17.13 1.70 2.66
CA LYS A 171 17.77 0.39 2.76
C LYS A 171 17.51 -0.30 4.10
N GLY A 172 17.74 0.42 5.21
CA GLY A 172 17.66 -0.15 6.56
C GLY A 172 16.26 -0.66 6.87
N ILE A 173 15.26 0.17 6.58
CA ILE A 173 13.88 -0.15 6.90
C ILE A 173 13.29 -1.26 6.01
N MET A 174 13.65 -1.27 4.73
CA MET A 174 13.24 -2.34 3.82
C MET A 174 13.90 -3.66 4.21
N THR A 175 15.18 -3.65 4.61
CA THR A 175 15.87 -4.84 5.12
C THR A 175 15.19 -5.38 6.37
N LEU A 176 14.87 -4.51 7.34
CA LEU A 176 14.15 -4.90 8.55
C LEU A 176 12.79 -5.50 8.21
N GLY A 177 12.03 -4.84 7.33
CA GLY A 177 10.71 -5.30 6.95
C GLY A 177 10.71 -6.68 6.29
N PHE A 178 11.59 -6.92 5.33
CA PHE A 178 11.74 -8.23 4.70
C PHE A 178 12.29 -9.28 5.67
N ALA A 179 13.21 -8.94 6.56
CA ALA A 179 13.73 -9.85 7.59
C ALA A 179 12.62 -10.26 8.56
N CYS A 180 11.81 -9.33 9.05
CA CYS A 180 10.68 -9.61 9.93
C CYS A 180 9.62 -10.47 9.22
N LEU A 181 9.31 -10.20 7.95
CA LEU A 181 8.37 -11.00 7.19
C LEU A 181 8.89 -12.42 6.96
N GLY A 182 10.17 -12.58 6.60
CA GLY A 182 10.80 -13.90 6.45
C GLY A 182 10.87 -14.68 7.76
N ALA A 183 11.24 -14.01 8.87
CA ALA A 183 11.24 -14.61 10.21
C ALA A 183 9.82 -15.04 10.65
N SER A 184 8.80 -14.23 10.31
CA SER A 184 7.40 -14.61 10.55
C SER A 184 7.05 -15.90 9.85
N MET A 185 7.36 -16.06 8.56
CA MET A 185 7.10 -17.27 7.79
C MET A 185 7.85 -18.48 8.38
N LEU A 186 9.10 -18.28 8.79
CA LEU A 186 9.90 -19.31 9.40
C LEU A 186 9.29 -19.80 10.73
N ILE A 187 8.95 -18.86 11.63
CA ILE A 187 8.33 -19.20 12.93
C ILE A 187 6.97 -19.87 12.69
N MET A 188 6.19 -19.43 11.71
CA MET A 188 4.93 -20.04 11.34
C MET A 188 5.12 -21.52 10.95
N GLY A 189 6.11 -21.84 10.12
CA GLY A 189 6.41 -23.21 9.70
C GLY A 189 6.78 -24.14 10.87
N PHE A 190 7.33 -23.60 11.95
CA PHE A 190 7.73 -24.35 13.15
C PHE A 190 6.79 -24.14 14.35
N ALA A 191 5.66 -23.47 14.18
CA ALA A 191 4.77 -23.18 15.31
C ALA A 191 4.22 -24.46 15.96
N GLN A 192 4.43 -24.58 17.28
CA GLN A 192 3.97 -25.69 18.13
C GLN A 192 2.99 -25.22 19.21
N ASN A 193 2.93 -23.93 19.45
CA ASN A 193 2.05 -23.35 20.46
C ASN A 193 1.50 -21.99 20.01
N GLY A 194 0.45 -21.52 20.69
CA GLY A 194 -0.22 -20.26 20.37
C GLY A 194 0.69 -19.04 20.52
N ALA A 195 1.65 -19.06 21.43
CA ALA A 195 2.59 -17.94 21.62
C ALA A 195 3.49 -17.75 20.38
N MET A 196 4.01 -18.85 19.79
CA MET A 196 4.77 -18.77 18.54
C MET A 196 3.93 -18.22 17.40
N LEU A 197 2.65 -18.60 17.33
CA LEU A 197 1.72 -18.09 16.32
C LEU A 197 1.52 -16.59 16.47
N LEU A 198 1.33 -16.07 17.70
CA LEU A 198 1.16 -14.65 17.97
C LEU A 198 2.44 -13.84 17.74
N VAL A 199 3.62 -14.40 18.06
CA VAL A 199 4.91 -13.76 17.75
C VAL A 199 5.11 -13.68 16.25
N SER A 200 4.78 -14.74 15.49
CA SER A 200 4.86 -14.68 14.02
C SER A 200 3.92 -13.62 13.44
N ALA A 201 2.71 -13.49 14.02
CA ALA A 201 1.76 -12.43 13.64
C ALA A 201 2.34 -11.03 13.87
N ALA A 202 2.95 -10.80 15.04
CA ALA A 202 3.58 -9.52 15.34
C ALA A 202 4.72 -9.20 14.35
N LEU A 203 5.58 -10.18 14.06
CA LEU A 203 6.66 -10.02 13.08
C LEU A 203 6.12 -9.75 11.67
N ALA A 204 5.05 -10.43 11.25
CA ALA A 204 4.38 -10.14 9.99
C ALA A 204 3.84 -8.71 9.95
N GLY A 205 3.23 -8.25 11.06
CA GLY A 205 2.74 -6.87 11.21
C GLY A 205 3.84 -5.82 11.09
N VAL A 206 4.99 -6.05 11.73
CA VAL A 206 6.19 -5.20 11.57
C VAL A 206 6.69 -5.23 10.13
N GLY A 207 6.78 -6.42 9.52
CA GLY A 207 7.25 -6.63 8.16
C GLY A 207 6.41 -5.89 7.13
N VAL A 208 5.13 -6.19 7.07
CA VAL A 208 4.17 -5.57 6.14
C VAL A 208 4.00 -4.08 6.43
N GLY A 209 3.89 -3.71 7.72
CA GLY A 209 3.79 -2.31 8.17
C GLY A 209 4.99 -1.45 7.80
N SER A 210 6.17 -2.07 7.61
CA SER A 210 7.37 -1.39 7.13
C SER A 210 7.48 -1.38 5.60
N VAL A 211 7.28 -2.53 4.95
CA VAL A 211 7.53 -2.69 3.50
C VAL A 211 6.49 -1.95 2.67
N GLN A 212 5.20 -2.08 2.99
CA GLN A 212 4.11 -1.54 2.16
C GLN A 212 4.14 0.00 2.05
N PRO A 213 4.13 0.79 3.14
CA PRO A 213 4.09 2.24 3.03
C PRO A 213 5.40 2.82 2.46
N ASN A 214 6.54 2.26 2.86
CA ASN A 214 7.84 2.74 2.36
C ASN A 214 8.06 2.35 0.90
N GLY A 215 7.56 1.19 0.47
CA GLY A 215 7.56 0.77 -0.93
C GLY A 215 6.74 1.70 -1.81
N LEU A 216 5.57 2.13 -1.35
CA LEU A 216 4.75 3.11 -2.07
C LEU A 216 5.50 4.44 -2.23
N VAL A 217 6.12 4.96 -1.16
CA VAL A 217 6.92 6.19 -1.23
C VAL A 217 8.06 6.05 -2.24
N LEU A 218 8.75 4.90 -2.25
CA LEU A 218 9.82 4.63 -3.22
C LEU A 218 9.30 4.54 -4.66
N ALA A 219 8.13 3.93 -4.88
CA ALA A 219 7.51 3.84 -6.19
C ALA A 219 7.15 5.24 -6.74
N MET A 220 6.66 6.13 -5.86
CA MET A 220 6.27 7.50 -6.23
C MET A 220 7.46 8.44 -6.43
N ARG A 221 8.58 8.27 -5.71
CA ARG A 221 9.75 9.19 -5.74
C ARG A 221 10.36 9.42 -7.14
N ARG A 222 10.15 8.53 -8.09
CA ARG A 222 10.68 8.62 -9.46
C ARG A 222 9.66 9.09 -10.47
N CYS A 223 8.42 9.20 -10.06
CA CYS A 223 7.32 9.59 -10.94
C CYS A 223 7.17 11.11 -10.94
N PRO A 224 6.83 11.73 -12.06
CA PRO A 224 6.47 13.14 -12.11
C PRO A 224 5.16 13.37 -11.35
N ASP A 225 4.97 14.61 -10.87
CA ASP A 225 3.85 14.97 -10.00
C ASP A 225 2.48 14.73 -10.63
N ASP A 226 2.35 14.90 -11.93
CA ASP A 226 1.14 14.62 -12.72
C ASP A 226 0.81 13.13 -12.85
N ARG A 227 1.77 12.24 -12.56
CA ARG A 227 1.65 10.77 -12.67
C ARG A 227 1.63 10.02 -11.33
N LEU A 228 1.60 10.72 -10.20
CA LEU A 228 1.61 10.10 -8.86
C LEU A 228 0.41 9.19 -8.63
N THR A 229 -0.77 9.56 -9.13
CA THR A 229 -1.98 8.73 -9.05
C THR A 229 -1.81 7.42 -9.82
N ALA A 230 -1.23 7.46 -11.02
CA ALA A 230 -0.95 6.26 -11.80
C ALA A 230 0.11 5.36 -11.13
N ALA A 231 1.14 5.95 -10.50
CA ALA A 231 2.14 5.22 -9.73
C ALA A 231 1.52 4.50 -8.53
N ASN A 232 0.62 5.18 -7.79
CA ASN A 232 -0.12 4.60 -6.69
C ASN A 232 -1.00 3.43 -7.15
N SER A 233 -1.75 3.61 -8.24
CA SER A 233 -2.59 2.54 -8.82
C SER A 233 -1.74 1.34 -9.26
N THR A 234 -0.64 1.57 -9.97
CA THR A 234 0.28 0.52 -10.40
C THR A 234 0.81 -0.29 -9.21
N TYR A 235 1.20 0.40 -8.14
CA TYR A 235 1.73 -0.23 -6.94
C TYR A 235 0.69 -1.16 -6.30
N PHE A 236 -0.52 -0.65 -6.01
CA PHE A 236 -1.55 -1.44 -5.33
C PHE A 236 -2.12 -2.55 -6.20
N VAL A 237 -2.34 -2.32 -7.50
CA VAL A 237 -2.79 -3.38 -8.42
C VAL A 237 -1.83 -4.57 -8.41
N LEU A 238 -0.52 -4.32 -8.44
CA LEU A 238 0.47 -5.40 -8.39
C LEU A 238 0.47 -6.15 -7.06
N LEU A 239 0.28 -5.45 -5.93
CA LEU A 239 0.15 -6.10 -4.63
C LEU A 239 -1.12 -6.95 -4.53
N ASP A 240 -2.25 -6.43 -5.01
CA ASP A 240 -3.53 -7.14 -4.99
C ASP A 240 -3.49 -8.37 -5.91
N VAL A 241 -2.84 -8.27 -7.07
CA VAL A 241 -2.57 -9.40 -7.96
C VAL A 241 -1.77 -10.49 -7.25
N ALA A 242 -0.74 -10.12 -6.47
CA ALA A 242 0.03 -11.12 -5.69
C ALA A 242 -0.85 -11.85 -4.67
N ILE A 243 -1.67 -11.10 -3.92
CA ILE A 243 -2.58 -11.69 -2.93
C ILE A 243 -3.61 -12.60 -3.61
N GLY A 244 -4.22 -12.13 -4.71
CA GLY A 244 -5.24 -12.89 -5.43
C GLY A 244 -4.71 -14.13 -6.15
N LEU A 245 -3.49 -14.08 -6.68
CA LEU A 245 -2.85 -15.23 -7.33
C LEU A 245 -2.24 -16.23 -6.35
N CYS A 246 -1.95 -15.81 -5.12
CA CYS A 246 -1.29 -16.66 -4.13
C CYS A 246 -1.99 -18.03 -3.93
N PRO A 247 -3.31 -18.11 -3.74
CA PRO A 247 -3.99 -19.41 -3.58
C PRO A 247 -3.80 -20.34 -4.77
N PHE A 248 -3.76 -19.81 -5.99
CA PHE A 248 -3.53 -20.60 -7.21
C PHE A 248 -2.08 -21.08 -7.32
N LEU A 249 -1.12 -20.24 -6.94
CA LEU A 249 0.30 -20.55 -7.06
C LEU A 249 0.79 -21.54 -6.01
N VAL A 250 0.28 -21.45 -4.78
CA VAL A 250 0.80 -22.24 -3.64
C VAL A 250 -0.24 -23.17 -3.01
N GLY A 251 -1.52 -23.08 -3.42
CA GLY A 251 -2.60 -23.86 -2.82
C GLY A 251 -2.46 -25.38 -2.97
N TRP A 252 -1.75 -25.84 -3.99
CA TRP A 252 -1.46 -27.25 -4.19
C TRP A 252 -0.40 -27.82 -3.22
N ILE A 253 0.39 -26.94 -2.58
CA ILE A 253 1.44 -27.36 -1.61
C ILE A 253 0.78 -27.90 -0.34
N ALA A 254 -0.27 -27.28 0.16
CA ALA A 254 -0.91 -27.66 1.40
C ALA A 254 -1.49 -29.10 1.36
N PRO A 255 -2.24 -29.53 0.33
CA PRO A 255 -2.72 -30.91 0.24
C PRO A 255 -1.59 -31.94 0.02
N ALA A 256 -0.49 -31.54 -0.63
CA ALA A 256 0.61 -32.45 -0.96
C ALA A 256 1.63 -32.60 0.19
N PHE A 257 1.93 -31.52 0.91
CA PHE A 257 3.04 -31.45 1.86
C PHE A 257 2.65 -30.87 3.24
N GLY A 258 1.39 -30.45 3.43
CA GLY A 258 0.92 -29.78 4.64
C GLY A 258 1.18 -28.27 4.67
N TYR A 259 0.45 -27.55 5.53
CA TYR A 259 0.57 -26.10 5.65
C TYR A 259 1.91 -25.63 6.22
N ARG A 260 2.58 -26.45 7.04
CA ARG A 260 3.92 -26.13 7.58
C ARG A 260 4.93 -25.92 6.44
N VAL A 261 4.94 -26.84 5.46
CA VAL A 261 5.82 -26.74 4.29
C VAL A 261 5.47 -25.55 3.44
N LEU A 262 4.17 -25.23 3.28
CA LEU A 262 3.71 -24.06 2.56
C LEU A 262 4.36 -22.78 3.13
N PHE A 263 4.31 -22.57 4.45
CA PHE A 263 4.92 -21.38 5.07
C PHE A 263 6.46 -21.39 4.97
N LEU A 264 7.10 -22.55 5.08
CA LEU A 264 8.55 -22.67 4.89
C LEU A 264 8.98 -22.34 3.47
N VAL A 265 8.20 -22.69 2.45
CA VAL A 265 8.44 -22.33 1.04
C VAL A 265 8.30 -20.83 0.83
N MET A 266 7.52 -20.11 1.64
CA MET A 266 7.44 -18.65 1.55
C MET A 266 8.72 -17.95 2.05
N VAL A 267 9.55 -18.58 2.86
CA VAL A 267 10.82 -17.99 3.34
C VAL A 267 11.76 -17.64 2.17
N PRO A 268 12.13 -18.58 1.28
CA PRO A 268 12.93 -18.24 0.10
C PRO A 268 12.23 -17.26 -0.86
N VAL A 269 10.90 -17.26 -0.93
CA VAL A 269 10.15 -16.27 -1.74
C VAL A 269 10.37 -14.86 -1.21
N VAL A 270 10.28 -14.66 0.11
CA VAL A 270 10.58 -13.36 0.75
C VAL A 270 12.05 -12.98 0.56
N ALA A 271 12.97 -13.94 0.68
CA ALA A 271 14.39 -13.70 0.44
C ALA A 271 14.65 -13.29 -1.02
N ALA A 272 14.01 -13.96 -1.98
CA ALA A 272 14.09 -13.61 -3.41
C ALA A 272 13.55 -12.20 -3.67
N SER A 273 12.43 -11.83 -3.06
CA SER A 273 11.87 -10.47 -3.11
C SER A 273 12.90 -9.42 -2.64
N TYR A 274 13.55 -9.67 -1.51
CA TYR A 274 14.60 -8.79 -1.00
C TYR A 274 15.81 -8.71 -1.95
N VAL A 275 16.24 -9.82 -2.51
CA VAL A 275 17.35 -9.85 -3.49
C VAL A 275 16.97 -9.04 -4.75
N VAL A 276 15.76 -9.21 -5.28
CA VAL A 276 15.25 -8.43 -6.42
C VAL A 276 15.20 -6.94 -6.08
N TYR A 277 14.71 -6.58 -4.90
CA TYR A 277 14.72 -5.20 -4.41
C TYR A 277 16.15 -4.63 -4.38
N MET A 278 17.10 -5.37 -3.83
CA MET A 278 18.51 -4.93 -3.74
C MET A 278 19.19 -4.85 -5.12
N ALA A 279 18.85 -5.76 -6.04
CA ALA A 279 19.36 -5.73 -7.41
C ALA A 279 18.87 -4.46 -8.15
N PHE A 280 17.57 -4.17 -8.11
CA PHE A 280 17.00 -2.96 -8.71
C PHE A 280 17.52 -1.67 -8.04
N ARG A 281 17.75 -1.70 -6.74
CA ARG A 281 18.36 -0.59 -6.01
C ARG A 281 19.81 -0.34 -6.47
N ARG A 282 20.63 -1.40 -6.62
CA ARG A 282 22.02 -1.30 -7.12
C ARG A 282 22.06 -0.83 -8.57
N ALA A 283 21.13 -1.28 -9.39
CA ALA A 283 20.98 -0.84 -10.79
C ALA A 283 20.48 0.63 -10.91
N GLY A 284 20.26 1.33 -9.79
CA GLY A 284 19.76 2.71 -9.80
C GLY A 284 18.29 2.85 -10.23
N LEU A 285 17.56 1.73 -10.30
CA LEU A 285 16.16 1.72 -10.71
C LEU A 285 15.19 2.09 -9.58
N ILE A 286 15.63 2.07 -8.32
CA ILE A 286 14.81 2.37 -7.13
C ILE A 286 15.24 3.68 -6.47
N ALA A 287 16.55 3.95 -6.33
CA ALA A 287 17.04 5.17 -5.71
C ALA A 287 16.85 6.36 -6.65
N GLY A 288 16.05 7.35 -6.25
CA GLY A 288 16.02 8.65 -6.89
C GLY A 288 17.42 9.29 -6.84
N LYS A 289 17.80 10.05 -7.89
CA LYS A 289 19.01 10.89 -7.82
C LYS A 289 18.95 11.72 -6.54
N LYS A 290 19.97 11.62 -5.68
CA LYS A 290 20.22 12.64 -4.66
C LYS A 290 20.34 13.96 -5.41
N LYS A 291 19.38 14.88 -5.19
CA LYS A 291 19.59 16.30 -5.49
C LYS A 291 20.57 16.87 -4.48
#